data_75666c2108e55f459409e81a1b64983b
#
_entry.id   75666c2108e55f459409e81a1b64983b
#
_cell.length_a   1.000
_cell.length_b   1.000
_cell.length_c   1.000
_cell.angle_alpha   90.00
_cell.angle_beta   90.00
_cell.angle_gamma   90.00
#
_symmetry.space_group_name_H-M   'P 1'
#
loop_
_entity.id
_entity.type
_entity.pdbx_description
1 polymer ?
#
loop_
_entity_poly.entity_id
_entity_poly.type
_entity_poly.pdbx_seq_one_letter_code
_entity_poly.pdbx_strand_id
1 'polypeptide(L)'
;MDGGVIVTTPQEASLGVVRKGIAMFNKVNVPILGIVENMSYFTTPNGERVEIFGHGGGREEAARQKVSFLGEVPIFTEIREGGDRGMPIVVSTPNHPAGKAFIQIAEALREKLNAA
;
A
#
# COMPACT_ATOMS: atom_id res chain seq x y z
N MET A 1 -6.33 6.83 -18.85
CA MET A 1 -5.89 6.13 -17.62
C MET A 1 -7.09 5.76 -16.78
N ASP A 2 -7.13 4.52 -16.31
CA ASP A 2 -8.26 4.06 -15.49
C ASP A 2 -8.21 4.59 -14.06
N GLY A 3 -7.05 5.02 -13.59
CA GLY A 3 -6.89 5.59 -12.27
C GLY A 3 -5.46 5.52 -11.78
N GLY A 4 -5.22 6.09 -10.61
CA GLY A 4 -3.93 6.11 -9.95
C GLY A 4 -3.98 5.56 -8.55
N VAL A 5 -2.86 5.03 -8.08
CA VAL A 5 -2.69 4.53 -6.72
C VAL A 5 -1.57 5.32 -6.07
N ILE A 6 -1.81 5.79 -4.86
CA ILE A 6 -0.79 6.48 -4.07
C ILE A 6 -0.16 5.48 -3.13
N VAL A 7 1.16 5.32 -3.22
CA VAL A 7 1.93 4.46 -2.31
C VAL A 7 2.70 5.35 -1.36
N THR A 8 2.54 5.11 -0.06
CA THR A 8 3.21 5.89 0.96
C THR A 8 3.73 4.99 2.08
N THR A 9 4.57 5.53 2.95
CA THR A 9 5.02 4.83 4.17
C THR A 9 4.34 5.48 5.38
N PRO A 10 4.36 4.82 6.57
CA PRO A 10 3.69 5.40 7.74
C PRO A 10 4.19 6.79 8.13
N GLN A 11 5.50 7.04 8.02
CA GLN A 11 6.06 8.34 8.37
C GLN A 11 5.78 9.42 7.33
N GLU A 12 5.56 9.02 6.07
CA GLU A 12 5.27 9.94 4.96
C GLU A 12 3.78 10.18 4.76
N ALA A 13 2.93 9.38 5.38
CA ALA A 13 1.50 9.41 5.18
C ALA A 13 0.83 10.66 5.74
N SER A 14 1.51 11.39 6.62
CA SER A 14 0.94 12.62 7.15
C SER A 14 0.97 13.74 6.10
N LEU A 15 0.29 14.75 6.35
CA LEU A 15 -0.09 15.97 5.66
C LEU A 15 0.55 16.38 4.31
N GLY A 16 1.77 16.05 3.99
CA GLY A 16 2.46 16.63 2.82
C GLY A 16 2.35 15.79 1.56
N VAL A 17 2.89 14.58 1.59
CA VAL A 17 3.12 13.75 0.40
C VAL A 17 1.82 13.25 -0.21
N VAL A 18 0.93 12.72 0.61
CA VAL A 18 -0.35 12.16 0.14
C VAL A 18 -1.23 13.27 -0.45
N ARG A 19 -1.31 14.42 0.22
CA ARG A 19 -2.09 15.55 -0.27
C ARG A 19 -1.59 16.07 -1.60
N LYS A 20 -0.27 16.16 -1.76
CA LYS A 20 0.33 16.57 -3.03
C LYS A 20 0.02 15.58 -4.15
N GLY A 21 0.09 14.29 -3.86
CA GLY A 21 -0.26 13.25 -4.82
C GLY A 21 -1.71 13.35 -5.26
N ILE A 22 -2.63 13.53 -4.32
CA ILE A 22 -4.06 13.70 -4.62
C ILE A 22 -4.29 14.94 -5.47
N ALA A 23 -3.68 16.06 -5.08
CA ALA A 23 -3.82 17.31 -5.83
C ALA A 23 -3.31 17.17 -7.26
N MET A 24 -2.18 16.46 -7.45
CA MET A 24 -1.62 16.25 -8.77
C MET A 24 -2.55 15.41 -9.64
N PHE A 25 -3.10 14.32 -9.12
CA PHE A 25 -4.04 13.49 -9.87
C PHE A 25 -5.32 14.25 -10.22
N ASN A 26 -5.83 15.04 -9.27
CA ASN A 26 -7.01 15.88 -9.55
C ASN A 26 -6.74 16.90 -10.64
N LYS A 27 -5.54 17.47 -10.65
CA LYS A 27 -5.15 18.47 -11.64
C LYS A 27 -5.13 17.91 -13.07
N VAL A 28 -4.77 16.64 -13.22
CA VAL A 28 -4.71 15.98 -14.53
C VAL A 28 -5.94 15.10 -14.78
N ASN A 29 -6.95 15.19 -13.94
CA ASN A 29 -8.23 14.46 -14.08
C ASN A 29 -8.06 12.95 -14.09
N VAL A 30 -7.15 12.43 -13.26
CA VAL A 30 -6.97 10.99 -13.07
C VAL A 30 -7.67 10.59 -11.77
N PRO A 31 -8.63 9.64 -11.80
CA PRO A 31 -9.28 9.20 -10.58
C PRO A 31 -8.29 8.51 -9.64
N ILE A 32 -8.45 8.71 -8.34
CA ILE A 32 -7.64 8.05 -7.33
C ILE A 32 -8.34 6.78 -6.89
N LEU A 33 -7.73 5.63 -7.17
CA LEU A 33 -8.29 4.33 -6.79
C LEU A 33 -8.10 4.05 -5.29
N GLY A 34 -7.03 4.56 -4.71
CA GLY A 34 -6.80 4.43 -3.28
C GLY A 34 -5.35 4.64 -2.87
N ILE A 35 -5.12 4.41 -1.58
CA ILE A 35 -3.81 4.55 -0.95
C ILE A 35 -3.33 3.19 -0.46
N VAL A 36 -2.06 2.89 -0.69
CA VAL A 36 -1.35 1.71 -0.16
C VAL A 36 -0.28 2.19 0.80
N GLU A 37 -0.25 1.65 2.01
CA GLU A 37 0.81 1.94 2.97
C GLU A 37 1.86 0.84 2.90
N ASN A 38 3.06 1.20 2.44
CA ASN A 38 4.20 0.30 2.37
C ASN A 38 5.03 0.43 3.65
N MET A 39 5.77 -0.62 3.99
CA MET A 39 6.60 -0.66 5.20
C MET A 39 5.77 -0.37 6.46
N SER A 40 4.56 -0.91 6.48
CA SER A 40 3.57 -0.59 7.50
C SER A 40 3.92 -1.15 8.86
N TYR A 41 4.49 -2.35 8.91
CA TYR A 41 4.85 -3.00 10.15
C TYR A 41 5.89 -4.08 9.90
N PHE A 42 6.53 -4.52 10.98
CA PHE A 42 7.46 -5.64 11.00
C PHE A 42 6.93 -6.70 11.96
N THR A 43 7.03 -7.97 11.57
CA THR A 43 6.62 -9.08 12.43
C THR A 43 7.86 -9.75 13.02
N THR A 44 7.92 -9.84 14.36
CA THR A 44 9.03 -10.50 15.05
C THR A 44 8.92 -12.02 14.87
N PRO A 45 10.01 -12.78 15.17
CA PRO A 45 9.94 -14.24 15.15
C PRO A 45 8.87 -14.83 16.09
N ASN A 46 8.49 -14.10 17.12
CA ASN A 46 7.45 -14.52 18.06
C ASN A 46 6.04 -14.19 17.56
N GLY A 47 5.90 -13.63 16.38
CA GLY A 47 4.61 -13.26 15.80
C GLY A 47 4.10 -11.90 16.23
N GLU A 48 4.85 -11.14 17.00
CA GLU A 48 4.44 -9.81 17.41
C GLU A 48 4.59 -8.81 16.27
N ARG A 49 3.58 -7.95 16.12
CA ARG A 49 3.60 -6.88 15.15
C ARG A 49 4.27 -5.65 15.74
N VAL A 50 5.31 -5.15 15.08
CA VAL A 50 6.03 -3.96 15.50
C VAL A 50 5.89 -2.88 14.43
N GLU A 51 5.42 -1.72 14.82
CA GLU A 51 5.19 -0.60 13.93
C GLU A 51 6.33 0.40 14.04
N ILE A 52 7.43 0.09 13.37
CA ILE A 52 8.69 0.81 13.48
C ILE A 52 8.58 2.27 13.06
N PHE A 53 7.78 2.54 12.03
CA PHE A 53 7.67 3.89 11.44
C PHE A 53 6.35 4.58 11.78
N GLY A 54 5.63 4.10 12.80
CA GLY A 54 4.33 4.62 13.17
C GLY A 54 3.19 3.71 12.74
N HIS A 55 1.97 4.12 12.99
CA HIS A 55 0.80 3.27 12.79
C HIS A 55 -0.36 4.05 12.17
N GLY A 56 -0.96 3.46 11.15
CA GLY A 56 -2.24 3.91 10.64
C GLY A 56 -2.24 5.23 9.89
N GLY A 57 -1.06 5.82 9.62
CA GLY A 57 -0.99 7.11 8.94
C GLY A 57 -1.64 7.12 7.57
N GLY A 58 -1.40 6.07 6.77
CA GLY A 58 -2.02 5.96 5.45
C GLY A 58 -3.52 5.79 5.53
N ARG A 59 -3.99 4.97 6.47
CA ARG A 59 -5.43 4.74 6.67
C ARG A 59 -6.14 6.01 7.14
N GLU A 60 -5.53 6.73 8.09
CA GLU A 60 -6.08 7.98 8.59
C GLU A 60 -6.17 9.05 7.50
N GLU A 61 -5.11 9.17 6.70
CA GLU A 61 -5.08 10.16 5.63
C GLU A 61 -6.08 9.80 4.52
N ALA A 62 -6.24 8.50 4.21
CA ALA A 62 -7.25 8.05 3.27
C ALA A 62 -8.65 8.45 3.73
N ALA A 63 -8.95 8.24 5.01
CA ALA A 63 -10.25 8.65 5.58
C ALA A 63 -10.42 10.17 5.52
N ARG A 64 -9.38 10.92 5.85
CA ARG A 64 -9.40 12.38 5.84
C ARG A 64 -9.62 12.93 4.43
N GLN A 65 -9.02 12.31 3.43
CA GLN A 65 -9.14 12.73 2.03
C GLN A 65 -10.32 12.08 1.32
N LYS A 66 -11.07 11.21 1.99
CA LYS A 66 -12.25 10.50 1.46
C LYS A 66 -11.90 9.62 0.25
N VAL A 67 -10.74 8.98 0.29
CA VAL A 67 -10.33 7.98 -0.70
C VAL A 67 -10.21 6.63 -0.03
N SER A 68 -10.22 5.56 -0.83
CA SER A 68 -10.14 4.20 -0.28
C SER A 68 -8.75 3.89 0.25
N PHE A 69 -8.67 3.13 1.32
CA PHE A 69 -7.43 2.54 1.79
C PHE A 69 -7.37 1.11 1.26
N LEU A 70 -6.40 0.85 0.36
CA LEU A 70 -6.33 -0.43 -0.35
C LEU A 70 -5.66 -1.54 0.46
N GLY A 71 -4.71 -1.18 1.30
CA GLY A 71 -4.05 -2.17 2.14
C GLY A 71 -2.70 -1.74 2.66
N GLU A 72 -2.13 -2.60 3.50
CA GLU A 72 -0.83 -2.41 4.12
C GLU A 72 0.13 -3.48 3.62
N VAL A 73 1.37 -3.10 3.34
CA VAL A 73 2.43 -4.04 2.97
C VAL A 73 3.45 -4.06 4.10
N PRO A 74 3.70 -5.22 4.71
CA PRO A 74 4.65 -5.33 5.81
C PRO A 74 6.10 -5.26 5.34
N ILE A 75 7.01 -5.07 6.29
CA ILE A 75 8.45 -5.11 6.05
C ILE A 75 8.91 -6.55 6.15
N PHE A 76 9.42 -7.11 5.05
CA PHE A 76 10.04 -8.43 5.01
C PHE A 76 11.26 -8.39 4.11
N THR A 77 12.33 -9.04 4.54
CA THR A 77 13.54 -9.15 3.71
C THR A 77 13.27 -9.89 2.41
N GLU A 78 12.33 -10.83 2.42
CA GLU A 78 11.95 -11.61 1.24
C GLU A 78 11.41 -10.75 0.11
N ILE A 79 10.73 -9.63 0.44
CA ILE A 79 10.26 -8.70 -0.58
C ILE A 79 11.42 -8.09 -1.34
N ARG A 80 12.42 -7.62 -0.60
CA ARG A 80 13.65 -7.05 -1.17
C ARG A 80 14.42 -8.09 -1.97
N GLU A 81 14.63 -9.28 -1.39
CA GLU A 81 15.34 -10.36 -2.05
C GLU A 81 14.66 -10.78 -3.35
N GLY A 82 13.33 -10.88 -3.34
CA GLY A 82 12.56 -11.19 -4.54
C GLY A 82 12.73 -10.14 -5.62
N GLY A 83 12.69 -8.86 -5.24
CA GLY A 83 12.92 -7.76 -6.15
C GLY A 83 14.32 -7.79 -6.77
N ASP A 84 15.33 -8.04 -5.94
CA ASP A 84 16.71 -8.10 -6.40
C ASP A 84 16.96 -9.27 -7.38
N ARG A 85 16.25 -10.38 -7.21
CA ARG A 85 16.34 -11.55 -8.10
C ARG A 85 15.42 -11.49 -9.29
N GLY A 86 14.56 -10.51 -9.36
CA GLY A 86 13.52 -10.46 -10.39
C GLY A 86 12.42 -11.51 -10.20
N MET A 87 12.26 -12.03 -8.98
CA MET A 87 11.20 -12.98 -8.63
C MET A 87 10.35 -12.41 -7.50
N PRO A 88 9.27 -11.68 -7.82
CA PRO A 88 8.42 -11.07 -6.79
C PRO A 88 7.86 -12.10 -5.82
N ILE A 89 7.70 -11.71 -4.57
CA ILE A 89 7.23 -12.60 -3.51
C ILE A 89 5.84 -13.18 -3.80
N VAL A 90 5.00 -12.45 -4.49
CA VAL A 90 3.66 -12.92 -4.87
C VAL A 90 3.74 -14.12 -5.82
N VAL A 91 4.83 -14.23 -6.59
CA VAL A 91 5.07 -15.34 -7.51
C VAL A 91 5.76 -16.50 -6.80
N SER A 92 6.84 -16.21 -6.05
CA SER A 92 7.66 -17.25 -5.41
C SER A 92 6.99 -17.87 -4.17
N THR A 93 6.32 -17.07 -3.35
CA THR A 93 5.69 -17.50 -2.11
C THR A 93 4.35 -16.80 -1.90
N PRO A 94 3.31 -17.14 -2.69
CA PRO A 94 2.01 -16.44 -2.61
C PRO A 94 1.32 -16.59 -1.26
N ASN A 95 1.64 -17.64 -0.51
CA ASN A 95 1.05 -17.87 0.82
C ASN A 95 1.79 -17.15 1.95
N HIS A 96 2.92 -16.53 1.68
CA HIS A 96 3.62 -15.70 2.65
C HIS A 96 2.76 -14.48 3.00
N PRO A 97 2.78 -14.00 4.27
CA PRO A 97 1.98 -12.82 4.63
C PRO A 97 2.17 -11.60 3.71
N ALA A 98 3.40 -11.36 3.24
CA ALA A 98 3.66 -10.28 2.29
C ALA A 98 3.02 -10.56 0.92
N GLY A 99 3.10 -11.80 0.44
CA GLY A 99 2.44 -12.19 -0.81
C GLY A 99 0.93 -12.01 -0.73
N LYS A 100 0.33 -12.42 0.39
CA LYS A 100 -1.10 -12.24 0.64
C LYS A 100 -1.50 -10.76 0.66
N ALA A 101 -0.66 -9.89 1.24
CA ALA A 101 -0.93 -8.46 1.27
C ALA A 101 -1.02 -7.88 -0.13
N PHE A 102 -0.09 -8.23 -1.02
CA PHE A 102 -0.13 -7.79 -2.42
C PHE A 102 -1.37 -8.31 -3.15
N ILE A 103 -1.74 -9.58 -2.92
CA ILE A 103 -2.92 -10.17 -3.54
C ILE A 103 -4.19 -9.45 -3.09
N GLN A 104 -4.32 -9.14 -1.82
CA GLN A 104 -5.46 -8.41 -1.28
C GLN A 104 -5.58 -7.01 -1.90
N ILE A 105 -4.46 -6.33 -2.06
CA ILE A 105 -4.44 -5.01 -2.72
C ILE A 105 -4.87 -5.14 -4.17
N ALA A 106 -4.38 -6.15 -4.88
CA ALA A 106 -4.76 -6.39 -6.27
C ALA A 106 -6.25 -6.68 -6.42
N GLU A 107 -6.82 -7.47 -5.50
CA GLU A 107 -8.25 -7.75 -5.50
C GLU A 107 -9.08 -6.50 -5.25
N ALA A 108 -8.67 -5.66 -4.31
CA ALA A 108 -9.33 -4.39 -4.03
C ALA A 108 -9.30 -3.47 -5.26
N LEU A 109 -8.17 -3.40 -5.95
CA LEU A 109 -8.05 -2.63 -7.19
C LEU A 109 -8.96 -3.16 -8.28
N ARG A 110 -9.02 -4.48 -8.44
CA ARG A 110 -9.89 -5.10 -9.45
C ARG A 110 -11.35 -4.76 -9.21
N GLU A 111 -11.80 -4.82 -7.97
CA GLU A 111 -13.17 -4.45 -7.62
C GLU A 111 -13.44 -2.98 -7.95
N LYS A 112 -12.51 -2.09 -7.66
CA LYS A 112 -12.64 -0.66 -7.98
C LYS A 112 -12.78 -0.43 -9.48
N LEU A 113 -11.96 -1.10 -10.27
CA LEU A 113 -11.99 -0.96 -11.73
C LEU A 113 -13.27 -1.53 -12.34
N ASN A 114 -13.79 -2.62 -11.77
CA ASN A 114 -15.02 -3.24 -12.26
C ASN A 114 -16.28 -2.50 -11.82
N ALA A 115 -16.21 -1.74 -10.74
CA ALA A 115 -17.37 -0.99 -10.23
C ALA A 115 -17.61 0.32 -10.98
N ALA A 116 -16.67 0.73 -11.80
CA ALA A 116 -16.77 2.00 -12.55
C ALA A 116 -17.76 1.95 -13.71
#